data_e82c9ba066e1147e81ef836dbfc42f65
#
_entry.id   e82c9ba066e1147e81ef836dbfc42f65
#
_cell.length_a   1.000
_cell.length_b   1.000
_cell.length_c   1.000
_cell.angle_alpha   90.00
_cell.angle_beta   90.00
_cell.angle_gamma   90.00
#
_symmetry.space_group_name_H-M   'P 1'
#
loop_
_entity.id
_entity.type
_entity.pdbx_description
1 polymer ?
#
loop_
_entity_poly.entity_id
_entity_poly.type
_entity_poly.pdbx_seq_one_letter_code
_entity_poly.pdbx_strand_id
1 'polypeptide(L)'
;MTAGSLPARLNEAAIVQNEALGAYALWKFGLGFQERDGYAPTLPLAFLILPLILHGPTLDIVLSTHKASGLHLFAGKLGDKREDLIAVHGRAMSFRQLTLESLVRSEQSGLIRIDPTKATMWAVAPYDDTDAPVLPDRIRRIAPACEKVGYWFAGLSTQQVVRTLRVEF
;
A
#
# COMPACT_ATOMS: atom_id res chain seq x y z
N MET A 1 45.13 -3.37 8.12
CA MET A 1 43.88 -4.00 8.53
C MET A 1 42.76 -2.98 8.33
N THR A 2 42.07 -3.06 7.22
CA THR A 2 40.87 -2.25 6.95
C THR A 2 39.70 -2.95 7.59
N ALA A 3 39.17 -2.38 8.66
CA ALA A 3 37.92 -2.81 9.25
C ALA A 3 36.81 -2.61 8.22
N GLY A 4 36.28 -3.72 7.70
CA GLY A 4 35.09 -3.70 6.86
C GLY A 4 33.94 -3.07 7.63
N SER A 5 33.51 -1.89 7.23
CA SER A 5 32.30 -1.29 7.75
C SER A 5 31.14 -2.19 7.35
N LEU A 6 30.48 -2.78 8.31
CA LEU A 6 29.18 -3.43 8.13
C LEU A 6 28.25 -2.43 7.43
N PRO A 7 27.49 -2.85 6.42
CA PRO A 7 26.51 -1.98 5.82
C PRO A 7 25.58 -1.47 6.93
N ALA A 8 25.50 -0.16 7.05
CA ALA A 8 24.60 0.50 7.98
C ALA A 8 23.22 -0.16 7.81
N ARG A 9 22.70 -0.74 8.90
CA ARG A 9 21.29 -1.16 8.94
C ARG A 9 20.50 0.08 8.54
N LEU A 10 19.90 0.01 7.35
CA LEU A 10 18.95 1.04 6.94
C LEU A 10 17.96 1.17 8.10
N ASN A 11 18.01 2.32 8.77
CA ASN A 11 17.14 2.61 9.89
C ASN A 11 15.70 2.38 9.41
N GLU A 12 14.87 1.70 10.20
CA GLU A 12 13.45 1.48 9.85
C GLU A 12 12.76 2.79 9.48
N ALA A 13 13.14 3.90 10.12
CA ALA A 13 12.68 5.23 9.76
C ALA A 13 13.08 5.66 8.34
N ALA A 14 14.25 5.28 7.85
CA ALA A 14 14.68 5.61 6.47
C ALA A 14 13.95 4.77 5.42
N ILE A 15 13.51 3.56 5.77
CA ILE A 15 12.67 2.71 4.91
C ILE A 15 11.25 3.25 4.88
N VAL A 16 10.74 3.70 6.02
CA VAL A 16 9.41 4.29 6.20
C VAL A 16 9.28 5.65 5.49
N GLN A 17 10.38 6.34 5.21
CA GLN A 17 10.37 7.64 4.51
C GLN A 17 10.77 7.53 3.03
N ASN A 18 10.78 6.34 2.45
CA ASN A 18 11.15 6.15 1.06
C ASN A 18 9.95 6.34 0.13
N GLU A 19 9.86 7.52 -0.50
CA GLU A 19 8.81 7.84 -1.49
C GLU A 19 8.82 6.93 -2.72
N ALA A 20 9.96 6.38 -3.11
CA ALA A 20 10.06 5.45 -4.24
C ALA A 20 9.39 4.11 -3.89
N LEU A 21 9.61 3.62 -2.67
CA LEU A 21 8.90 2.44 -2.16
C LEU A 21 7.41 2.71 -2.03
N GLY A 22 7.03 3.89 -1.54
CA GLY A 22 5.64 4.32 -1.46
C GLY A 22 4.99 4.38 -2.85
N ALA A 23 5.68 4.94 -3.84
CA ALA A 23 5.20 4.99 -5.23
C ALA A 23 4.98 3.59 -5.81
N TYR A 24 5.91 2.67 -5.57
CA TYR A 24 5.78 1.28 -5.97
C TYR A 24 4.58 0.58 -5.31
N ALA A 25 4.40 0.79 -4.01
CA ALA A 25 3.27 0.24 -3.26
C ALA A 25 1.92 0.75 -3.79
N LEU A 26 1.80 2.05 -4.04
CA LEU A 26 0.59 2.66 -4.59
C LEU A 26 0.28 2.17 -6.00
N TRP A 27 1.30 2.00 -6.83
CA TRP A 27 1.14 1.44 -8.17
C TRP A 27 0.59 0.01 -8.10
N LYS A 28 1.19 -0.86 -7.28
CA LYS A 28 0.73 -2.24 -7.10
C LYS A 28 -0.67 -2.32 -6.51
N PHE A 29 -1.00 -1.44 -5.57
CA PHE A 29 -2.36 -1.28 -5.07
C PHE A 29 -3.35 -0.96 -6.18
N GLY A 30 -3.03 0.02 -7.03
CA GLY A 30 -3.88 0.40 -8.15
C GLY A 30 -4.11 -0.74 -9.14
N LEU A 31 -3.06 -1.51 -9.46
CA LEU A 31 -3.17 -2.69 -10.32
C LEU A 31 -4.12 -3.74 -9.72
N GLY A 32 -3.99 -4.04 -8.43
CA GLY A 32 -4.86 -4.99 -7.74
C GLY A 32 -6.32 -4.52 -7.66
N PHE A 33 -6.53 -3.21 -7.46
CA PHE A 33 -7.86 -2.62 -7.46
C PHE A 33 -8.53 -2.75 -8.84
N GLN A 34 -7.81 -2.43 -9.91
CA GLN A 34 -8.30 -2.48 -11.28
C GLN A 34 -8.56 -3.91 -11.79
N GLU A 35 -7.88 -4.90 -11.20
CA GLU A 35 -8.05 -6.31 -11.57
C GLU A 35 -9.50 -6.79 -11.41
N ARG A 36 -10.21 -6.31 -10.40
CA ARG A 36 -11.54 -6.81 -10.09
C ARG A 36 -12.60 -6.35 -11.10
N ASP A 37 -12.74 -5.05 -11.30
CA ASP A 37 -13.84 -4.47 -12.07
C ASP A 37 -13.37 -3.43 -13.10
N GLY A 38 -12.07 -3.21 -13.25
CA GLY A 38 -11.47 -2.27 -14.20
C GLY A 38 -11.68 -0.79 -13.85
N TYR A 39 -12.10 -0.47 -12.62
CA TYR A 39 -12.27 0.90 -12.16
C TYR A 39 -11.01 1.43 -11.46
N ALA A 40 -10.81 2.74 -11.50
CA ALA A 40 -9.75 3.42 -10.77
C ALA A 40 -10.13 3.61 -9.29
N PRO A 41 -9.20 3.37 -8.34
CA PRO A 41 -9.44 3.71 -6.95
C PRO A 41 -9.54 5.23 -6.76
N THR A 42 -10.35 5.64 -5.79
CA THR A 42 -10.41 7.03 -5.38
C THR A 42 -9.17 7.43 -4.57
N LEU A 43 -8.72 8.68 -4.69
CA LEU A 43 -7.50 9.16 -4.02
C LEU A 43 -7.50 8.96 -2.49
N PRO A 44 -8.61 9.14 -1.76
CA PRO A 44 -8.62 8.88 -0.32
C PRO A 44 -8.16 7.47 0.06
N LEU A 45 -8.44 6.45 -0.77
CA LEU A 45 -8.01 5.07 -0.51
C LEU A 45 -6.49 4.91 -0.52
N ALA A 46 -5.76 5.72 -1.30
CA ALA A 46 -4.30 5.69 -1.34
C ALA A 46 -3.68 5.95 0.04
N PHE A 47 -4.32 6.78 0.87
CA PHE A 47 -3.83 7.12 2.20
C PHE A 47 -3.92 5.97 3.22
N LEU A 48 -4.61 4.90 2.88
CA LEU A 48 -4.73 3.69 3.71
C LEU A 48 -3.64 2.66 3.41
N ILE A 49 -2.96 2.76 2.27
CA ILE A 49 -2.07 1.70 1.78
C ILE A 49 -0.78 1.65 2.59
N LEU A 50 -0.04 2.76 2.69
CA LEU A 50 1.22 2.79 3.42
C LEU A 50 1.06 2.45 4.91
N PRO A 51 0.01 2.92 5.63
CA PRO A 51 -0.25 2.53 7.01
C PRO A 51 -0.44 1.02 7.21
N LEU A 52 -1.01 0.34 6.23
CA LEU A 52 -1.22 -1.11 6.29
C LEU A 52 0.04 -1.90 5.91
N ILE A 53 0.74 -1.47 4.88
CA ILE A 53 1.81 -2.25 4.24
C ILE A 53 3.17 -2.01 4.89
N LEU A 54 3.45 -0.81 5.38
CA LEU A 54 4.74 -0.48 6.00
C LEU A 54 4.82 -0.87 7.49
N HIS A 55 3.73 -1.31 8.07
CA HIS A 55 3.72 -1.85 9.44
C HIS A 55 3.84 -3.38 9.37
N GLY A 56 4.97 -3.92 9.82
CA GLY A 56 5.31 -5.34 9.69
C GLY A 56 4.22 -6.30 10.17
N PRO A 57 3.71 -6.18 11.40
CA PRO A 57 2.64 -7.04 11.91
C PRO A 57 1.36 -6.99 11.06
N THR A 58 0.98 -5.82 10.57
CA THR A 58 -0.18 -5.65 9.68
C THR A 58 0.05 -6.28 8.31
N LEU A 59 1.24 -6.09 7.75
CA LEU A 59 1.65 -6.73 6.50
C LEU A 59 1.57 -8.26 6.59
N ASP A 60 2.01 -8.86 7.69
CA ASP A 60 1.93 -10.29 7.92
C ASP A 60 0.47 -10.78 7.95
N ILE A 61 -0.45 -10.02 8.53
CA ILE A 61 -1.88 -10.33 8.52
C ILE A 61 -2.45 -10.24 7.10
N VAL A 62 -2.08 -9.22 6.31
CA VAL A 62 -2.48 -9.11 4.90
C VAL A 62 -2.03 -10.35 4.13
N LEU A 63 -0.76 -10.72 4.26
CA LEU A 63 -0.18 -11.86 3.54
C LEU A 63 -0.81 -13.20 3.93
N SER A 64 -1.15 -13.38 5.20
CA SER A 64 -1.77 -14.61 5.73
C SER A 64 -3.28 -14.70 5.51
N THR A 65 -3.92 -13.65 5.01
CA THR A 65 -5.35 -13.63 4.72
C THR A 65 -5.57 -13.93 3.24
N HIS A 66 -6.42 -14.90 2.92
CA HIS A 66 -6.72 -15.24 1.54
C HIS A 66 -7.40 -14.09 0.80
N LYS A 67 -7.04 -13.92 -0.47
CA LYS A 67 -7.64 -12.90 -1.35
C LYS A 67 -9.17 -13.02 -1.41
N ALA A 68 -9.69 -14.24 -1.52
CA ALA A 68 -11.12 -14.49 -1.57
C ALA A 68 -11.87 -14.17 -0.27
N SER A 69 -11.18 -14.08 0.86
CA SER A 69 -11.80 -13.84 2.17
C SER A 69 -12.27 -12.40 2.38
N GLY A 70 -11.70 -11.44 1.65
CA GLY A 70 -12.11 -10.05 1.67
C GLY A 70 -11.60 -9.22 2.85
N LEU A 71 -11.90 -7.93 2.77
CA LEU A 71 -11.46 -6.93 3.74
C LEU A 71 -12.01 -7.18 5.14
N HIS A 72 -13.25 -7.64 5.26
CA HIS A 72 -13.89 -7.86 6.57
C HIS A 72 -13.17 -8.91 7.41
N LEU A 73 -12.71 -10.01 6.80
CA LEU A 73 -11.93 -11.01 7.53
C LEU A 73 -10.57 -10.46 7.95
N PHE A 74 -9.90 -9.73 7.06
CA PHE A 74 -8.65 -9.05 7.40
C PHE A 74 -8.82 -8.08 8.56
N ALA A 75 -9.83 -7.21 8.50
CA ALA A 75 -10.12 -6.26 9.57
C ALA A 75 -10.49 -6.97 10.88
N GLY A 76 -11.20 -8.09 10.82
CA GLY A 76 -11.48 -8.93 11.97
C GLY A 76 -10.23 -9.47 12.63
N LYS A 77 -9.30 -10.00 11.85
CA LYS A 77 -7.98 -10.47 12.35
C LYS A 77 -7.16 -9.34 12.96
N LEU A 78 -7.15 -8.18 12.32
CA LEU A 78 -6.45 -7.00 12.82
C LEU A 78 -7.08 -6.51 14.13
N GLY A 79 -8.42 -6.60 14.23
CA GLY A 79 -9.20 -6.19 15.39
C GLY A 79 -9.15 -7.17 16.57
N ASP A 80 -8.57 -8.38 16.41
CA ASP A 80 -8.31 -9.31 17.52
C ASP A 80 -7.46 -8.64 18.61
N LYS A 81 -6.57 -7.77 18.17
CA LYS A 81 -5.94 -6.75 19.01
C LYS A 81 -6.58 -5.41 18.68
N ARG A 82 -7.57 -5.02 19.45
CA ARG A 82 -8.32 -3.77 19.24
C ARG A 82 -7.42 -2.55 19.02
N GLU A 83 -6.29 -2.52 19.72
CA GLU A 83 -5.28 -1.46 19.62
C GLU A 83 -4.68 -1.36 18.21
N ASP A 84 -4.46 -2.48 17.53
CA ASP A 84 -3.88 -2.50 16.19
C ASP A 84 -4.83 -1.90 15.14
N LEU A 85 -6.12 -2.17 15.25
CA LEU A 85 -7.13 -1.59 14.37
C LEU A 85 -7.26 -0.06 14.58
N ILE A 86 -7.29 0.38 15.83
CA ILE A 86 -7.34 1.81 16.17
C ILE A 86 -6.07 2.53 15.71
N ALA A 87 -4.92 1.88 15.80
CA ALA A 87 -3.63 2.43 15.38
C ALA A 87 -3.54 2.67 13.86
N VAL A 88 -4.39 2.05 13.04
CA VAL A 88 -4.43 2.31 11.58
C VAL A 88 -4.69 3.78 11.28
N HIS A 89 -5.67 4.39 11.96
CA HIS A 89 -5.97 5.81 11.80
C HIS A 89 -4.76 6.71 12.14
N GLY A 90 -4.14 6.48 13.29
CA GLY A 90 -2.94 7.23 13.71
C GLY A 90 -1.80 7.11 12.71
N ARG A 91 -1.55 5.91 12.18
CA ARG A 91 -0.56 5.68 11.14
C ARG A 91 -0.93 6.36 9.82
N ALA A 92 -2.20 6.35 9.43
CA ALA A 92 -2.68 7.05 8.25
C ALA A 92 -2.38 8.55 8.33
N MET A 93 -2.62 9.17 9.48
CA MET A 93 -2.28 10.57 9.73
C MET A 93 -0.77 10.82 9.69
N SER A 94 0.03 9.94 10.30
CA SER A 94 1.49 10.06 10.31
C SER A 94 2.11 9.89 8.92
N PHE A 95 1.54 9.05 8.07
CA PHE A 95 2.03 8.80 6.71
C PHE A 95 1.41 9.70 5.63
N ARG A 96 0.58 10.67 6.02
CA ARG A 96 -0.08 11.55 5.06
C ARG A 96 0.91 12.23 4.10
N GLN A 97 1.96 12.82 4.64
CA GLN A 97 2.97 13.51 3.84
C GLN A 97 3.70 12.54 2.90
N LEU A 98 4.13 11.39 3.42
CA LEU A 98 4.78 10.35 2.62
C LEU A 98 3.86 9.85 1.49
N THR A 99 2.57 9.69 1.76
CA THR A 99 1.59 9.26 0.75
C THR A 99 1.47 10.31 -0.38
N LEU A 100 1.41 11.60 -0.04
CA LEU A 100 1.38 12.68 -1.03
C LEU A 100 2.64 12.69 -1.89
N GLU A 101 3.81 12.60 -1.29
CA GLU A 101 5.10 12.53 -1.99
C GLU A 101 5.19 11.28 -2.89
N SER A 102 4.68 10.15 -2.41
CA SER A 102 4.63 8.89 -3.16
C SER A 102 3.68 8.97 -4.36
N LEU A 103 2.53 9.64 -4.22
CA LEU A 103 1.61 9.90 -5.33
C LEU A 103 2.28 10.76 -6.41
N VAL A 104 2.92 11.85 -6.01
CA VAL A 104 3.66 12.72 -6.95
C VAL A 104 4.77 11.93 -7.65
N ARG A 105 5.55 11.16 -6.89
CA ARG A 105 6.63 10.34 -7.44
C ARG A 105 6.12 9.31 -8.43
N SER A 106 5.02 8.62 -8.11
CA SER A 106 4.45 7.59 -8.98
C SER A 106 3.89 8.17 -10.28
N GLU A 107 3.30 9.37 -10.24
CA GLU A 107 2.85 10.06 -11.45
C GLU A 107 4.03 10.53 -12.31
N GLN A 108 5.05 11.17 -11.71
CA GLN A 108 6.26 11.59 -12.41
C GLN A 108 7.02 10.42 -13.06
N SER A 109 6.98 9.24 -12.45
CA SER A 109 7.60 8.02 -12.97
C SER A 109 6.74 7.28 -13.99
N GLY A 110 5.54 7.77 -14.30
CA GLY A 110 4.62 7.14 -15.25
C GLY A 110 3.95 5.85 -14.74
N LEU A 111 4.04 5.57 -13.44
CA LEU A 111 3.41 4.39 -12.83
C LEU A 111 1.90 4.56 -12.65
N ILE A 112 1.47 5.78 -12.35
CA ILE A 112 0.06 6.12 -12.20
C ILE A 112 -0.28 7.39 -12.98
N ARG A 113 -1.58 7.58 -13.22
CA ARG A 113 -2.18 8.82 -13.73
C ARG A 113 -3.24 9.28 -12.77
N ILE A 114 -3.14 10.52 -12.31
CA ILE A 114 -4.12 11.14 -11.42
C ILE A 114 -5.12 11.91 -12.25
N ASP A 115 -6.42 11.66 -12.02
CA ASP A 115 -7.51 12.48 -12.52
C ASP A 115 -8.00 13.38 -11.38
N PRO A 116 -7.64 14.67 -11.36
CA PRO A 116 -8.02 15.58 -10.28
C PRO A 116 -9.51 15.89 -10.31
N THR A 117 -10.17 15.80 -11.45
CA THR A 117 -11.61 16.07 -11.59
C THR A 117 -12.44 14.98 -10.92
N LYS A 118 -12.05 13.73 -11.12
CA LYS A 118 -12.70 12.56 -10.51
C LYS A 118 -12.12 12.18 -9.16
N ALA A 119 -11.00 12.79 -8.75
CA ALA A 119 -10.22 12.43 -7.58
C ALA A 119 -9.88 10.92 -7.55
N THR A 120 -9.38 10.40 -8.67
CA THR A 120 -9.01 9.00 -8.85
C THR A 120 -7.56 8.85 -9.31
N MET A 121 -7.00 7.67 -9.14
CA MET A 121 -5.69 7.30 -9.67
C MET A 121 -5.80 6.05 -10.54
N TRP A 122 -5.21 6.06 -11.71
CA TRP A 122 -5.13 4.92 -12.61
C TRP A 122 -3.72 4.34 -12.61
N ALA A 123 -3.56 3.07 -12.27
CA ALA A 123 -2.28 2.38 -12.36
C ALA A 123 -2.02 1.94 -13.80
N VAL A 124 -0.88 2.32 -14.34
CA VAL A 124 -0.47 1.96 -15.70
C VAL A 124 0.01 0.52 -15.71
N ALA A 125 -0.52 -0.30 -16.62
CA ALA A 125 -0.09 -1.68 -16.76
C ALA A 125 1.40 -1.76 -17.10
N PRO A 126 2.16 -2.72 -16.52
CA PRO A 126 3.57 -2.88 -16.84
C PRO A 126 3.76 -3.27 -18.32
N TYR A 127 4.76 -2.68 -18.96
CA TYR A 127 5.30 -3.21 -20.20
C TYR A 127 6.06 -4.51 -19.87
N ASP A 128 6.05 -5.46 -20.77
CA ASP A 128 6.62 -6.81 -20.69
C ASP A 128 7.55 -7.11 -19.50
N ASP A 129 7.24 -8.17 -18.75
CA ASP A 129 7.94 -8.61 -17.53
C ASP A 129 9.34 -9.20 -17.76
N THR A 130 9.91 -9.11 -18.97
CA THR A 130 11.16 -9.79 -19.32
C THR A 130 12.41 -9.23 -18.65
N ASP A 131 12.36 -8.01 -18.13
CA ASP A 131 13.49 -7.34 -17.46
C ASP A 131 13.15 -6.76 -16.07
N ALA A 132 12.22 -7.39 -15.34
CA ALA A 132 11.92 -6.95 -14.00
C ALA A 132 13.16 -7.06 -13.10
N PRO A 133 13.56 -5.98 -12.40
CA PRO A 133 14.70 -6.03 -11.51
C PRO A 133 14.48 -7.03 -10.38
N VAL A 134 15.54 -7.76 -10.01
CA VAL A 134 15.49 -8.63 -8.83
C VAL A 134 15.40 -7.76 -7.59
N LEU A 135 14.22 -7.72 -6.99
CA LEU A 135 13.97 -6.95 -5.77
C LEU A 135 14.39 -7.77 -4.53
N PRO A 136 14.92 -7.12 -3.48
CA PRO A 136 15.14 -7.77 -2.19
C PRO A 136 13.86 -8.42 -1.65
N ASP A 137 13.98 -9.55 -0.95
CA ASP A 137 12.84 -10.33 -0.43
C ASP A 137 11.84 -9.47 0.36
N ARG A 138 12.34 -8.52 1.11
CA ARG A 138 11.52 -7.59 1.90
C ARG A 138 10.59 -6.76 1.02
N ILE A 139 11.08 -6.28 -0.12
CA ILE A 139 10.31 -5.49 -1.08
C ILE A 139 9.39 -6.39 -1.90
N ARG A 140 9.86 -7.59 -2.28
CA ARG A 140 9.04 -8.56 -3.01
C ARG A 140 7.75 -8.94 -2.28
N ARG A 141 7.76 -8.96 -0.95
CA ARG A 141 6.56 -9.24 -0.13
C ARG A 141 5.50 -8.14 -0.21
N ILE A 142 5.88 -6.92 -0.51
CA ILE A 142 4.99 -5.76 -0.54
C ILE A 142 4.04 -5.82 -1.73
N ALA A 143 4.52 -6.17 -2.91
CA ALA A 143 3.71 -6.17 -4.13
C ALA A 143 2.44 -7.03 -4.03
N PRO A 144 2.51 -8.33 -3.68
CA PRO A 144 1.31 -9.16 -3.57
C PRO A 144 0.37 -8.69 -2.45
N ALA A 145 0.90 -8.10 -1.38
CA ALA A 145 0.08 -7.52 -0.33
C ALA A 145 -0.70 -6.29 -0.81
N CYS A 146 -0.03 -5.38 -1.52
CA CYS A 146 -0.68 -4.18 -2.10
C CYS A 146 -1.77 -4.56 -3.11
N GLU A 147 -1.49 -5.52 -3.99
CA GLU A 147 -2.45 -6.01 -4.97
C GLU A 147 -3.67 -6.65 -4.29
N LYS A 148 -3.45 -7.43 -3.24
CA LYS A 148 -4.52 -8.05 -2.45
C LYS A 148 -5.40 -7.02 -1.76
N VAL A 149 -4.81 -6.02 -1.11
CA VAL A 149 -5.55 -4.91 -0.50
C VAL A 149 -6.35 -4.14 -1.55
N GLY A 150 -5.76 -3.86 -2.71
CA GLY A 150 -6.45 -3.24 -3.84
C GLY A 150 -7.68 -4.03 -4.28
N TYR A 151 -7.53 -5.33 -4.44
CA TYR A 151 -8.63 -6.22 -4.80
C TYR A 151 -9.76 -6.21 -3.77
N TRP A 152 -9.42 -6.22 -2.47
CA TRP A 152 -10.41 -6.13 -1.40
C TRP A 152 -11.16 -4.80 -1.41
N PHE A 153 -10.44 -3.70 -1.60
CA PHE A 153 -11.05 -2.37 -1.62
C PHE A 153 -11.98 -2.19 -2.83
N ALA A 154 -11.64 -2.75 -3.97
CA ALA A 154 -12.45 -2.65 -5.19
C ALA A 154 -13.86 -3.26 -5.05
N GLY A 155 -14.04 -4.21 -4.12
CA GLY A 155 -15.34 -4.79 -3.84
C GLY A 155 -16.26 -3.95 -2.97
N LEU A 156 -15.79 -2.79 -2.49
CA LEU A 156 -16.47 -1.95 -1.52
C LEU A 156 -16.46 -0.49 -1.97
N SER A 157 -17.41 0.30 -1.48
CA SER A 157 -17.33 1.76 -1.61
C SER A 157 -16.20 2.33 -0.73
N THR A 158 -15.71 3.51 -1.07
CA THR A 158 -14.72 4.22 -0.25
C THR A 158 -15.21 4.35 1.21
N GLN A 159 -16.47 4.67 1.42
CA GLN A 159 -17.06 4.80 2.76
C GLN A 159 -17.07 3.47 3.51
N GLN A 160 -17.37 2.36 2.84
CA GLN A 160 -17.35 1.04 3.46
C GLN A 160 -15.93 0.64 3.89
N VAL A 161 -14.93 0.95 3.05
CA VAL A 161 -13.51 0.69 3.39
C VAL A 161 -13.09 1.46 4.63
N VAL A 162 -13.32 2.78 4.66
CA VAL A 162 -12.92 3.62 5.81
C VAL A 162 -13.63 3.23 7.10
N ARG A 163 -14.90 2.87 7.03
CA ARG A 163 -15.65 2.37 8.19
C ARG A 163 -15.09 1.03 8.68
N THR A 164 -14.79 0.10 7.77
CA THR A 164 -14.25 -1.20 8.12
C THR A 164 -12.90 -1.09 8.81
N LEU A 165 -12.05 -0.18 8.36
CA LEU A 165 -10.73 0.08 8.93
C LEU A 165 -10.74 1.12 10.06
N ARG A 166 -11.90 1.70 10.39
CA ARG A 166 -12.07 2.71 11.43
C ARG A 166 -11.15 3.92 11.25
N VAL A 167 -11.03 4.38 10.02
CA VAL A 167 -10.28 5.60 9.69
C VAL A 167 -11.27 6.75 9.48
N GLU A 168 -10.91 7.93 9.96
CA GLU A 168 -11.63 9.19 9.75
C GLU A 168 -10.74 10.13 8.94
N PHE A 169 -11.30 10.72 7.88
CA PHE A 169 -10.62 11.73 7.05
C PHE A 169 -11.12 13.13 7.33
#